data_3c1af507a0284a8cb3521433a6eff520
#
_entry.id   3c1af507a0284a8cb3521433a6eff520
#
_cell.length_a   1.000
_cell.length_b   1.000
_cell.length_c   1.000
_cell.angle_alpha   90.00
_cell.angle_beta   90.00
_cell.angle_gamma   90.00
#
_symmetry.space_group_name_H-M   'P 1'
#
loop_
_entity.id
_entity.type
_entity.pdbx_description
1 polymer ?
#
loop_
_entity_poly.entity_id
_entity_poly.type
_entity_poly.pdbx_seq_one_letter_code
_entity_poly.pdbx_strand_id
1 'polypeptide(L)'
;KDFEKNAGTPMIFWGVIVLLFSLAVWMLLILTGKLEWNFLWFGIPVIGWPLYPMVVKGRCKSGGKSFISRSIGQIWLAYGIFATVLAGVFAFIAPHLTGYLTVALLGYAAVMTGFALKNNYITAGGFITGLGCTVALFFFEKEFSPLCVAVASILNLIVPGIMMNRRAK
;
A
#
# COMPACT_ATOMS: atom_id res chain seq x y z
N LYS A 1 7.17 24.53 7.67
CA LYS A 1 7.75 23.37 8.42
C LYS A 1 6.73 22.69 9.31
N ASP A 2 5.49 22.53 8.88
CA ASP A 2 4.49 21.98 9.79
C ASP A 2 3.87 20.75 9.15
N PHE A 3 4.56 19.62 9.35
CA PHE A 3 3.88 18.35 9.23
C PHE A 3 2.85 18.28 10.34
N GLU A 4 1.58 18.17 9.98
CA GLU A 4 0.51 17.98 10.95
C GLU A 4 0.84 16.77 11.81
N LYS A 5 0.69 16.94 13.11
CA LYS A 5 0.81 15.85 14.09
C LYS A 5 -0.08 14.70 13.64
N ASN A 6 0.52 13.53 13.40
CA ASN A 6 -0.14 12.31 12.88
C ASN A 6 -0.44 12.26 11.37
N ALA A 7 0.21 13.06 10.54
CA ALA A 7 0.05 13.00 9.07
C ALA A 7 0.38 11.63 8.45
N GLY A 8 1.24 10.84 9.10
CA GLY A 8 1.58 9.48 8.66
C GLY A 8 0.60 8.38 9.11
N THR A 9 -0.36 8.69 10.00
CA THR A 9 -1.30 7.70 10.52
C THR A 9 -2.13 7.02 9.45
N PRO A 10 -2.65 7.71 8.41
CA PRO A 10 -3.36 7.05 7.31
C PRO A 10 -2.50 6.02 6.58
N MET A 11 -1.23 6.32 6.33
CA MET A 11 -0.31 5.40 5.64
C MET A 11 -0.04 4.15 6.49
N ILE A 12 0.20 4.32 7.79
CA ILE A 12 0.40 3.20 8.71
C ILE A 12 -0.86 2.33 8.76
N PHE A 13 -2.05 2.93 8.84
CA PHE A 13 -3.32 2.21 8.88
C PHE A 13 -3.49 1.32 7.64
N TRP A 14 -3.37 1.90 6.44
CA TRP A 14 -3.48 1.13 5.21
C TRP A 14 -2.36 0.11 5.06
N GLY A 15 -1.13 0.45 5.45
CA GLY A 15 0.00 -0.46 5.42
C GLY A 15 -0.22 -1.70 6.29
N VAL A 16 -0.77 -1.54 7.48
CA VAL A 16 -1.08 -2.68 8.37
C VAL A 16 -2.19 -3.55 7.78
N ILE A 17 -3.25 -2.97 7.23
CA ILE A 17 -4.33 -3.75 6.59
C ILE A 17 -3.76 -4.54 5.41
N VAL A 18 -3.03 -3.90 4.49
CA VAL A 18 -2.42 -4.57 3.34
C VAL A 18 -1.49 -5.69 3.79
N LEU A 19 -0.66 -5.45 4.81
CA LEU A 19 0.24 -6.47 5.37
C LEU A 19 -0.52 -7.69 5.88
N LEU A 20 -1.56 -7.48 6.70
CA LEU A 20 -2.35 -8.59 7.28
C LEU A 20 -3.05 -9.42 6.19
N PHE A 21 -3.66 -8.75 5.20
CA PHE A 21 -4.30 -9.45 4.08
C PHE A 21 -3.28 -10.19 3.21
N SER A 22 -2.11 -9.59 2.95
CA SER A 22 -1.04 -10.23 2.20
C SER A 22 -0.56 -11.52 2.87
N LEU A 23 -0.33 -11.48 4.17
CA LEU A 23 0.09 -12.66 4.93
C LEU A 23 -1.02 -13.72 4.98
N ALA A 24 -2.29 -13.32 5.13
CA ALA A 24 -3.41 -14.25 5.13
C ALA A 24 -3.57 -14.95 3.76
N VAL A 25 -3.52 -14.19 2.67
CA VAL A 25 -3.57 -14.76 1.31
C VAL A 25 -2.40 -15.71 1.07
N TRP A 26 -1.17 -15.31 1.44
CA TRP A 26 0.02 -16.14 1.30
C TRP A 26 -0.12 -17.47 2.06
N MET A 27 -0.53 -17.42 3.33
CA MET A 27 -0.73 -18.64 4.14
C MET A 27 -1.78 -19.55 3.51
N LEU A 28 -2.92 -19.01 3.07
CA LEU A 28 -3.99 -19.79 2.48
C LEU A 28 -3.59 -20.40 1.13
N LEU A 29 -2.82 -19.69 0.32
CA LEU A 29 -2.27 -20.22 -0.93
C LEU A 29 -1.33 -21.40 -0.69
N ILE A 30 -0.41 -21.29 0.28
CA ILE A 30 0.52 -22.39 0.62
C ILE A 30 -0.23 -23.60 1.19
N LEU A 31 -1.20 -23.37 2.08
CA LEU A 31 -1.91 -24.45 2.74
C LEU A 31 -2.89 -25.19 1.82
N THR A 32 -3.50 -24.49 0.88
CA THR A 32 -4.60 -25.05 0.07
C THR A 32 -4.28 -25.22 -1.41
N GLY A 33 -3.28 -24.51 -1.93
CA GLY A 33 -2.93 -24.45 -3.36
C GLY A 33 -4.01 -23.82 -4.25
N LYS A 34 -5.05 -23.20 -3.66
CA LYS A 34 -6.20 -22.68 -4.42
C LYS A 34 -6.03 -21.19 -4.70
N LEU A 35 -5.99 -20.82 -5.98
CA LEU A 35 -5.88 -19.42 -6.43
C LEU A 35 -7.11 -18.57 -6.10
N GLU A 36 -8.24 -19.19 -5.74
CA GLU A 36 -9.47 -18.49 -5.33
C GLU A 36 -9.26 -17.57 -4.12
N TRP A 37 -8.28 -17.86 -3.26
CA TRP A 37 -7.95 -17.01 -2.12
C TRP A 37 -7.47 -15.60 -2.50
N ASN A 38 -7.13 -15.37 -3.75
CA ASN A 38 -6.86 -14.01 -4.25
C ASN A 38 -8.08 -13.08 -4.19
N PHE A 39 -9.30 -13.60 -4.11
CA PHE A 39 -10.48 -12.76 -3.85
C PHE A 39 -10.46 -12.07 -2.48
N LEU A 40 -9.67 -12.55 -1.52
CA LEU A 40 -9.47 -11.86 -0.24
C LEU A 40 -8.89 -10.45 -0.38
N TRP A 41 -8.21 -10.13 -1.49
CA TRP A 41 -7.74 -8.77 -1.76
C TRP A 41 -8.87 -7.73 -1.77
N PHE A 42 -10.07 -8.11 -2.16
CA PHE A 42 -11.26 -7.24 -2.09
C PHE A 42 -11.69 -6.93 -0.64
N GLY A 43 -11.27 -7.73 0.33
CA GLY A 43 -11.46 -7.46 1.75
C GLY A 43 -10.76 -6.17 2.22
N ILE A 44 -9.65 -5.78 1.58
CA ILE A 44 -8.91 -4.56 1.94
C ILE A 44 -9.80 -3.32 1.85
N PRO A 45 -10.43 -2.98 0.70
CA PRO A 45 -11.33 -1.84 0.64
C PRO A 45 -12.59 -2.05 1.48
N VAL A 46 -13.17 -3.24 1.49
CA VAL A 46 -14.42 -3.53 2.23
C VAL A 46 -14.26 -3.30 3.74
N ILE A 47 -13.11 -3.68 4.32
CA ILE A 47 -12.82 -3.51 5.75
C ILE A 47 -12.16 -2.15 6.00
N GLY A 48 -11.23 -1.75 5.14
CA GLY A 48 -10.44 -0.53 5.32
C GLY A 48 -11.27 0.74 5.28
N TRP A 49 -12.22 0.85 4.35
CA TRP A 49 -13.05 2.06 4.22
C TRP A 49 -13.95 2.34 5.44
N PRO A 50 -14.68 1.37 6.01
CA PRO A 50 -15.46 1.59 7.23
C PRO A 50 -14.59 1.87 8.46
N LEU A 51 -13.44 1.19 8.60
CA LEU A 51 -12.56 1.36 9.75
C LEU A 51 -11.73 2.66 9.69
N TYR A 52 -11.45 3.16 8.49
CA TYR A 52 -10.66 4.37 8.29
C TYR A 52 -11.15 5.58 9.09
N PRO A 53 -12.45 5.97 9.03
CA PRO A 53 -12.93 7.10 9.80
C PRO A 53 -12.87 6.86 11.32
N MET A 54 -13.02 5.63 11.78
CA MET A 54 -12.96 5.30 13.21
C MET A 54 -11.53 5.46 13.78
N VAL A 55 -10.52 5.05 13.01
CA VAL A 55 -9.13 5.07 13.47
C VAL A 55 -8.44 6.40 13.19
N VAL A 56 -8.72 7.03 12.05
CA VAL A 56 -7.96 8.18 11.55
C VAL A 56 -8.63 9.51 11.91
N LYS A 57 -9.97 9.64 11.81
CA LYS A 57 -10.67 10.89 12.14
C LYS A 57 -10.49 11.35 13.59
N GLY A 58 -10.41 10.41 14.53
CA GLY A 58 -10.21 10.71 15.94
C GLY A 58 -8.82 11.24 16.29
N ARG A 59 -7.84 11.02 15.43
CA ARG A 59 -6.42 11.37 15.68
C ARG A 59 -5.91 12.55 14.88
N CYS A 60 -6.54 12.87 13.76
CA CYS A 60 -6.22 14.05 12.96
C CYS A 60 -7.11 15.22 13.43
N LYS A 61 -6.63 16.04 14.36
CA LYS A 61 -7.31 17.30 14.71
C LYS A 61 -7.28 18.21 13.48
N SER A 62 -8.42 18.84 13.19
CA SER A 62 -8.67 19.72 12.06
C SER A 62 -7.91 21.06 12.14
N GLY A 63 -6.61 21.03 11.91
CA GLY A 63 -5.88 22.17 11.40
C GLY A 63 -5.92 22.08 9.86
N GLY A 64 -5.97 23.18 9.14
CA GLY A 64 -6.07 23.19 7.68
C GLY A 64 -5.03 22.28 7.03
N LYS A 65 -5.48 21.29 6.25
CA LYS A 65 -4.58 20.32 5.61
C LYS A 65 -3.55 21.05 4.77
N SER A 66 -2.28 20.87 5.08
CA SER A 66 -1.17 21.36 4.27
C SER A 66 -1.33 20.87 2.83
N PHE A 67 -0.93 21.69 1.85
CA PHE A 67 -0.96 21.31 0.42
C PHE A 67 -0.30 19.95 0.18
N ILE A 68 0.83 19.69 0.84
CA ILE A 68 1.57 18.41 0.75
C ILE A 68 0.72 17.25 1.27
N SER A 69 0.08 17.40 2.44
CA SER A 69 -0.79 16.36 3.02
C SER A 69 -1.99 16.05 2.11
N ARG A 70 -2.54 17.08 1.46
CA ARG A 70 -3.63 16.91 0.50
C ARG A 70 -3.17 16.18 -0.76
N SER A 71 -2.02 16.55 -1.31
CA SER A 71 -1.44 15.91 -2.50
C SER A 71 -1.12 14.44 -2.25
N ILE A 72 -0.53 14.11 -1.11
CA ILE A 72 -0.28 12.71 -0.72
C ILE A 72 -1.60 11.95 -0.62
N GLY A 73 -2.62 12.52 0.01
CA GLY A 73 -3.95 11.90 0.09
C GLY A 73 -4.56 11.61 -1.29
N GLN A 74 -4.37 12.51 -2.26
CA GLN A 74 -4.83 12.31 -3.64
C GLN A 74 -4.06 11.21 -4.37
N ILE A 75 -2.73 11.12 -4.19
CA ILE A 75 -1.89 10.05 -4.75
C ILE A 75 -2.39 8.68 -4.26
N TRP A 76 -2.61 8.55 -2.95
CA TRP A 76 -3.06 7.28 -2.36
C TRP A 76 -4.51 6.94 -2.68
N LEU A 77 -5.38 7.95 -2.85
CA LEU A 77 -6.74 7.74 -3.35
C LEU A 77 -6.72 7.22 -4.79
N ALA A 78 -5.94 7.86 -5.66
CA ALA A 78 -5.78 7.42 -7.04
C ALA A 78 -5.23 5.98 -7.10
N TYR A 79 -4.17 5.69 -6.35
CA TYR A 79 -3.65 4.34 -6.20
C TYR A 79 -4.75 3.34 -5.80
N GLY A 80 -5.53 3.65 -4.78
CA GLY A 80 -6.59 2.77 -4.28
C GLY A 80 -7.64 2.47 -5.34
N ILE A 81 -8.07 3.47 -6.09
CA ILE A 81 -9.04 3.30 -7.20
C ILE A 81 -8.44 2.44 -8.31
N PHE A 82 -7.25 2.80 -8.81
CA PHE A 82 -6.59 2.05 -9.89
C PHE A 82 -6.29 0.61 -9.47
N ALA A 83 -5.74 0.40 -8.30
CA ALA A 83 -5.42 -0.92 -7.79
C ALA A 83 -6.67 -1.81 -7.66
N THR A 84 -7.78 -1.26 -7.15
CA THR A 84 -9.04 -2.01 -6.99
C THR A 84 -9.66 -2.37 -8.33
N VAL A 85 -9.75 -1.41 -9.26
CA VAL A 85 -10.35 -1.65 -10.59
C VAL A 85 -9.50 -2.63 -11.39
N LEU A 86 -8.18 -2.42 -11.44
CA LEU A 86 -7.28 -3.29 -12.20
C LEU A 86 -7.18 -4.69 -11.56
N ALA A 87 -7.10 -4.79 -10.24
CA ALA A 87 -7.13 -6.08 -9.57
C ALA A 87 -8.43 -6.83 -9.85
N GLY A 88 -9.58 -6.13 -9.89
CA GLY A 88 -10.86 -6.71 -10.28
C GLY A 88 -10.86 -7.26 -11.70
N VAL A 89 -10.43 -6.45 -12.66
CA VAL A 89 -10.36 -6.85 -14.07
C VAL A 89 -9.40 -8.03 -14.26
N PHE A 90 -8.18 -7.93 -13.70
CA PHE A 90 -7.16 -8.97 -13.87
C PHE A 90 -7.48 -10.25 -13.09
N ALA A 91 -8.24 -10.20 -11.99
CA ALA A 91 -8.69 -11.39 -11.29
C ALA A 91 -9.53 -12.34 -12.21
N PHE A 92 -10.24 -11.77 -13.19
CA PHE A 92 -11.04 -12.58 -14.15
C PHE A 92 -10.27 -12.93 -15.42
N ILE A 93 -9.43 -12.01 -15.94
CA ILE A 93 -8.77 -12.20 -17.24
C ILE A 93 -7.42 -12.91 -17.09
N ALA A 94 -6.61 -12.49 -16.08
CA ALA A 94 -5.25 -12.96 -15.90
C ALA A 94 -4.84 -12.87 -14.42
N PRO A 95 -5.37 -13.72 -13.54
CA PRO A 95 -5.16 -13.62 -12.08
C PRO A 95 -3.68 -13.63 -11.68
N HIS A 96 -2.80 -14.25 -12.49
CA HIS A 96 -1.36 -14.27 -12.26
C HIS A 96 -0.69 -12.91 -12.40
N LEU A 97 -1.27 -11.95 -13.13
CA LEU A 97 -0.73 -10.60 -13.31
C LEU A 97 -1.14 -9.63 -12.19
N THR A 98 -2.15 -9.96 -11.41
CA THR A 98 -2.68 -9.09 -10.35
C THR A 98 -1.59 -8.66 -9.35
N GLY A 99 -0.74 -9.62 -8.94
CA GLY A 99 0.36 -9.35 -8.01
C GLY A 99 1.39 -8.37 -8.56
N TYR A 100 1.80 -8.57 -9.83
CA TYR A 100 2.77 -7.69 -10.50
C TYR A 100 2.26 -6.26 -10.59
N LEU A 101 1.01 -6.09 -11.02
CA LEU A 101 0.36 -4.78 -11.15
C LEU A 101 0.22 -4.08 -9.80
N THR A 102 -0.24 -4.80 -8.78
CA THR A 102 -0.42 -4.24 -7.44
C THR A 102 0.90 -3.73 -6.86
N VAL A 103 1.97 -4.52 -6.99
CA VAL A 103 3.30 -4.14 -6.48
C VAL A 103 3.89 -2.98 -7.26
N ALA A 104 3.78 -2.97 -8.59
CA ALA A 104 4.26 -1.88 -9.43
C ALA A 104 3.54 -0.57 -9.13
N LEU A 105 2.21 -0.59 -9.01
CA LEU A 105 1.40 0.59 -8.65
C LEU A 105 1.71 1.08 -7.24
N LEU A 106 1.92 0.18 -6.28
CA LEU A 106 2.28 0.52 -4.92
C LEU A 106 3.64 1.23 -4.87
N GLY A 107 4.63 0.71 -5.61
CA GLY A 107 5.94 1.34 -5.76
C GLY A 107 5.84 2.72 -6.42
N TYR A 108 5.05 2.85 -7.48
CA TYR A 108 4.81 4.14 -8.13
C TYR A 108 4.22 5.18 -7.17
N ALA A 109 3.18 4.81 -6.42
CA ALA A 109 2.56 5.70 -5.43
C ALA A 109 3.56 6.12 -4.34
N ALA A 110 4.45 5.22 -3.92
CA ALA A 110 5.52 5.51 -2.97
C ALA A 110 6.57 6.48 -3.54
N VAL A 111 6.99 6.30 -4.79
CA VAL A 111 7.91 7.22 -5.49
C VAL A 111 7.31 8.62 -5.55
N MET A 112 6.05 8.76 -5.98
CA MET A 112 5.35 10.04 -6.04
C MET A 112 5.22 10.69 -4.66
N THR A 113 4.97 9.89 -3.63
CA THR A 113 4.97 10.36 -2.23
C THR A 113 6.36 10.86 -1.82
N GLY A 114 7.41 10.13 -2.18
CA GLY A 114 8.80 10.53 -1.92
C GLY A 114 9.17 11.85 -2.57
N PHE A 115 8.77 12.07 -3.82
CA PHE A 115 8.94 13.36 -4.51
C PHE A 115 8.17 14.49 -3.83
N ALA A 116 6.91 14.26 -3.46
CA ALA A 116 6.09 15.25 -2.76
C ALA A 116 6.69 15.65 -1.41
N LEU A 117 7.31 14.70 -0.70
CA LEU A 117 7.97 14.90 0.59
C LEU A 117 9.43 15.39 0.47
N LYS A 118 9.98 15.43 -0.75
CA LYS A 118 11.42 15.67 -1.00
C LYS A 118 12.29 14.74 -0.16
N ASN A 119 11.94 13.47 -0.10
CA ASN A 119 12.61 12.47 0.72
C ASN A 119 13.15 11.32 -0.16
N ASN A 120 14.46 11.35 -0.39
CA ASN A 120 15.14 10.38 -1.25
C ASN A 120 15.03 8.93 -0.74
N TYR A 121 14.93 8.70 0.57
CA TYR A 121 14.77 7.34 1.12
C TYR A 121 13.43 6.73 0.74
N ILE A 122 12.34 7.52 0.79
CA ILE A 122 11.01 7.06 0.39
C ILE A 122 10.98 6.82 -1.12
N THR A 123 11.58 7.73 -1.89
CA THR A 123 11.69 7.61 -3.36
C THR A 123 12.46 6.34 -3.75
N ALA A 124 13.64 6.14 -3.16
CA ALA A 124 14.46 4.95 -3.43
C ALA A 124 13.73 3.67 -2.99
N GLY A 125 13.08 3.67 -1.82
CA GLY A 125 12.26 2.57 -1.34
C GLY A 125 11.16 2.21 -2.33
N GLY A 126 10.46 3.20 -2.89
CA GLY A 126 9.42 3.00 -3.91
C GLY A 126 9.97 2.36 -5.20
N PHE A 127 11.13 2.81 -5.69
CA PHE A 127 11.78 2.19 -6.85
C PHE A 127 12.24 0.76 -6.57
N ILE A 128 12.91 0.53 -5.45
CA ILE A 128 13.40 -0.80 -5.07
C ILE A 128 12.24 -1.79 -4.94
N THR A 129 11.17 -1.41 -4.26
CA THR A 129 10.02 -2.30 -4.06
C THR A 129 9.17 -2.42 -5.32
N GLY A 130 8.86 -1.31 -6.00
CA GLY A 130 8.04 -1.34 -7.22
C GLY A 130 8.70 -2.12 -8.34
N LEU A 131 9.92 -1.77 -8.70
CA LEU A 131 10.65 -2.44 -9.78
C LEU A 131 11.29 -3.74 -9.31
N GLY A 132 11.96 -3.74 -8.15
CA GLY A 132 12.66 -4.90 -7.63
C GLY A 132 11.72 -6.07 -7.33
N CYS A 133 10.61 -5.85 -6.65
CA CYS A 133 9.64 -6.91 -6.40
C CYS A 133 8.94 -7.35 -7.69
N THR A 134 8.65 -6.43 -8.63
CA THR A 134 8.08 -6.78 -9.93
C THR A 134 9.02 -7.70 -10.70
N VAL A 135 10.32 -7.39 -10.74
CA VAL A 135 11.33 -8.24 -11.37
C VAL A 135 11.48 -9.57 -10.60
N ALA A 136 11.53 -9.52 -9.27
CA ALA A 136 11.65 -10.72 -8.44
C ALA A 136 10.51 -11.71 -8.69
N LEU A 137 9.28 -11.23 -8.93
CA LEU A 137 8.13 -12.08 -9.23
C LEU A 137 8.27 -12.90 -10.53
N PHE A 138 9.17 -12.54 -11.45
CA PHE A 138 9.49 -13.36 -12.62
C PHE A 138 10.32 -14.59 -12.26
N PHE A 139 11.12 -14.51 -11.19
CA PHE A 139 12.02 -15.59 -10.77
C PHE A 139 11.43 -16.46 -9.66
N PHE A 140 10.44 -15.96 -8.92
CA PHE A 140 9.77 -16.69 -7.86
C PHE A 140 8.46 -17.31 -8.33
N GLU A 141 8.04 -18.39 -7.66
CA GLU A 141 6.75 -19.00 -7.89
C GLU A 141 5.60 -18.03 -7.57
N LYS A 142 4.47 -18.18 -8.25
CA LYS A 142 3.30 -17.30 -8.14
C LYS A 142 2.77 -17.17 -6.69
N GLU A 143 3.01 -18.17 -5.88
CA GLU A 143 2.61 -18.23 -4.47
C GLU A 143 3.34 -17.20 -3.60
N PHE A 144 4.50 -16.71 -4.01
CA PHE A 144 5.25 -15.68 -3.30
C PHE A 144 4.81 -14.24 -3.62
N SER A 145 3.91 -14.07 -4.58
CA SER A 145 3.39 -12.74 -4.94
C SER A 145 2.80 -11.97 -3.74
N PRO A 146 1.96 -12.56 -2.86
CA PRO A 146 1.46 -11.84 -1.70
C PRO A 146 2.56 -11.44 -0.71
N LEU A 147 3.63 -12.24 -0.60
CA LEU A 147 4.76 -11.91 0.26
C LEU A 147 5.51 -10.66 -0.25
N CYS A 148 5.68 -10.52 -1.57
CA CYS A 148 6.22 -9.30 -2.16
C CYS A 148 5.36 -8.07 -1.84
N VAL A 149 4.03 -8.19 -1.89
CA VAL A 149 3.11 -7.13 -1.49
C VAL A 149 3.24 -6.80 0.00
N ALA A 150 3.42 -7.82 0.85
CA ALA A 150 3.65 -7.62 2.29
C ALA A 150 4.92 -6.80 2.55
N VAL A 151 6.05 -7.18 1.93
CA VAL A 151 7.32 -6.43 2.03
C VAL A 151 7.16 -5.01 1.49
N ALA A 152 6.54 -4.85 0.33
CA ALA A 152 6.28 -3.55 -0.27
C ALA A 152 5.40 -2.67 0.64
N SER A 153 4.39 -3.22 1.32
CA SER A 153 3.54 -2.47 2.25
C SER A 153 4.31 -1.95 3.46
N ILE A 154 5.25 -2.73 3.99
CA ILE A 154 6.11 -2.29 5.09
C ILE A 154 6.97 -1.12 4.65
N LEU A 155 7.69 -1.26 3.53
CA LEU A 155 8.67 -0.28 3.07
C LEU A 155 8.02 1.00 2.51
N ASN A 156 6.86 0.90 1.87
CA ASN A 156 6.22 2.02 1.19
C ASN A 156 5.10 2.71 1.99
N LEU A 157 4.53 2.03 2.98
CA LEU A 157 3.41 2.55 3.78
C LEU A 157 3.79 2.71 5.24
N ILE A 158 4.24 1.63 5.90
CA ILE A 158 4.47 1.65 7.35
C ILE A 158 5.68 2.50 7.69
N VAL A 159 6.83 2.24 7.06
CA VAL A 159 8.07 2.98 7.35
C VAL A 159 7.94 4.47 7.05
N PRO A 160 7.46 4.92 5.86
CA PRO A 160 7.25 6.33 5.61
C PRO A 160 6.24 6.98 6.55
N GLY A 161 5.16 6.28 6.89
CA GLY A 161 4.16 6.76 7.84
C GLY A 161 4.75 7.02 9.24
N ILE A 162 5.60 6.11 9.73
CA ILE A 162 6.32 6.29 11.00
C ILE A 162 7.30 7.46 10.91
N MET A 163 8.06 7.56 9.80
CA MET A 163 9.00 8.67 9.59
C MET A 163 8.29 10.03 9.58
N MET A 164 7.12 10.12 8.93
CA MET A 164 6.31 11.34 8.93
C MET A 164 5.84 11.72 10.33
N ASN A 165 5.35 10.74 11.10
CA ASN A 165 4.89 10.98 12.47
C ASN A 165 6.03 11.37 13.43
N ARG A 166 7.26 10.88 13.19
CA ARG A 166 8.44 11.27 13.98
C ARG A 166 8.93 12.68 13.67
N ARG A 167 8.83 13.12 12.43
CA ARG A 167 9.23 14.48 12.01
C ARG A 167 8.25 15.57 12.47
N ALA A 168 7.03 15.17 12.84
CA ALA A 168 5.98 16.07 13.35
C ALA A 168 6.03 16.25 14.88
N LYS A 169 6.96 15.60 15.58
CA LYS A 169 7.27 15.81 17.00
C LYS A 169 8.41 16.81 17.14
#